data_b945811ffe665a443f28f56307c17a47
#
_entry.id   b945811ffe665a443f28f56307c17a47
#
_cell.length_a   1.000
_cell.length_b   1.000
_cell.length_c   1.000
_cell.angle_alpha   90.00
_cell.angle_beta   90.00
_cell.angle_gamma   90.00
#
_symmetry.space_group_name_H-M   'P 1'
#
loop_
_entity.id
_entity.type
_entity.pdbx_description
1 polymer ?
#
loop_
_entity_poly.entity_id
_entity_poly.type
_entity_poly.pdbx_seq_one_letter_code
_entity_poly.pdbx_strand_id
1 'polypeptide(L)'
;MRYNYNDGSLKIDLDEELDMKACKTLRTVIDGYIMRYQPREFIIDLSDVKFMDSSGIGLLIGRYNLIKFMDSKMIVLNPTHSIK
;
A
#
# COMPACT_ATOMS: atom_id res chain seq x y z
N MET A 1 1.55 -10.78 0.96
CA MET A 1 1.33 -9.70 -0.01
C MET A 1 1.33 -10.26 -1.42
N ARG A 2 0.39 -9.81 -2.21
CA ARG A 2 0.33 -10.12 -3.65
C ARG A 2 0.26 -8.82 -4.41
N TYR A 3 0.72 -8.83 -5.64
CA TYR A 3 0.63 -7.64 -6.47
C TYR A 3 0.24 -8.01 -7.89
N ASN A 4 -0.33 -7.03 -8.57
CA ASN A 4 -0.69 -7.15 -9.98
C ASN A 4 -0.52 -5.79 -10.65
N TYR A 5 0.17 -5.77 -11.76
CA TYR A 5 0.30 -4.54 -12.55
C TYR A 5 -0.32 -4.78 -13.92
N ASN A 6 -1.24 -3.91 -14.31
CA ASN A 6 -1.91 -4.03 -15.59
C ASN A 6 -2.32 -2.64 -16.09
N ASP A 7 -1.85 -2.30 -17.26
CA ASP A 7 -2.28 -1.10 -17.99
C ASP A 7 -2.23 0.19 -17.14
N GLY A 8 -1.09 0.39 -16.48
CA GLY A 8 -0.87 1.60 -15.69
C GLY A 8 -1.41 1.55 -14.27
N SER A 9 -2.05 0.44 -13.88
CA SER A 9 -2.61 0.27 -12.54
C SER A 9 -1.83 -0.78 -11.78
N LEU A 10 -1.23 -0.39 -10.65
CA LEU A 10 -0.53 -1.29 -9.74
C LEU A 10 -1.43 -1.55 -8.54
N LYS A 11 -1.81 -2.80 -8.34
CA LYS A 11 -2.63 -3.20 -7.20
C LYS A 11 -1.82 -4.06 -6.24
N ILE A 12 -1.87 -3.70 -4.97
CA ILE A 12 -1.21 -4.44 -3.88
C ILE A 12 -2.29 -4.98 -2.96
N ASP A 13 -2.30 -6.29 -2.76
CA ASP A 13 -3.19 -6.94 -1.80
C ASP A 13 -2.38 -7.32 -0.58
N LEU A 14 -2.71 -6.72 0.57
CA LEU A 14 -2.03 -7.00 1.81
C LEU A 14 -2.82 -8.02 2.63
N ASP A 15 -2.12 -8.98 3.22
CA ASP A 15 -2.71 -9.98 4.10
C ASP A 15 -1.93 -10.12 5.41
N GLU A 16 -0.91 -9.31 5.58
CA GLU A 16 -0.07 -9.32 6.79
C GLU A 16 -0.74 -8.53 7.91
N GLU A 17 -0.32 -8.79 9.14
CA GLU A 17 -0.58 -7.86 10.24
C GLU A 17 0.31 -6.64 10.02
N LEU A 18 -0.28 -5.45 10.04
CA LEU A 18 0.46 -4.23 9.75
C LEU A 18 1.01 -3.62 11.03
N ASP A 19 1.93 -4.36 11.66
CA ASP A 19 2.70 -3.89 12.80
C ASP A 19 4.01 -3.22 12.33
N MET A 20 4.79 -2.73 13.27
CA MET A 20 6.01 -1.99 12.95
C MET A 20 7.00 -2.83 12.15
N LYS A 21 7.17 -4.09 12.50
CA LYS A 21 8.13 -4.97 11.86
C LYS A 21 7.72 -5.28 10.41
N ALA A 22 6.45 -5.64 10.22
CA ALA A 22 5.94 -5.94 8.89
C ALA A 22 5.97 -4.72 7.99
N CYS A 23 5.58 -3.56 8.52
CA CYS A 23 5.54 -2.34 7.73
C CYS A 23 6.91 -1.89 7.27
N LYS A 24 7.95 -2.14 8.06
CA LYS A 24 9.31 -1.80 7.66
C LYS A 24 9.72 -2.56 6.39
N THR A 25 9.40 -3.84 6.34
CA THR A 25 9.70 -4.67 5.16
C THR A 25 8.80 -4.30 3.98
N LEU A 26 7.49 -4.15 4.25
CA LEU A 26 6.53 -3.83 3.20
C LEU A 26 6.82 -2.49 2.54
N ARG A 27 7.25 -1.50 3.31
CA ARG A 27 7.63 -0.22 2.75
C ARG A 27 8.66 -0.35 1.65
N THR A 28 9.72 -1.12 1.91
CA THR A 28 10.79 -1.31 0.94
C THR A 28 10.29 -2.04 -0.30
N VAL A 29 9.52 -3.10 -0.10
CA VAL A 29 9.01 -3.91 -1.20
C VAL A 29 8.05 -3.12 -2.06
N ILE A 30 7.09 -2.43 -1.43
CA ILE A 30 6.08 -1.67 -2.17
C ILE A 30 6.72 -0.49 -2.92
N ASP A 31 7.64 0.23 -2.27
CA ASP A 31 8.34 1.32 -2.94
C ASP A 31 9.12 0.83 -4.15
N GLY A 32 9.68 -0.37 -4.06
CA GLY A 32 10.37 -0.99 -5.18
C GLY A 32 9.44 -1.21 -6.38
N TYR A 33 8.23 -1.71 -6.13
CA TYR A 33 7.25 -1.89 -7.20
C TYR A 33 6.79 -0.56 -7.78
N ILE A 34 6.55 0.44 -6.94
CA ILE A 34 6.12 1.76 -7.39
C ILE A 34 7.19 2.37 -8.30
N MET A 35 8.45 2.29 -7.90
CA MET A 35 9.54 2.85 -8.70
C MET A 35 9.76 2.07 -9.99
N ARG A 36 9.56 0.76 -9.96
CA ARG A 36 9.73 -0.09 -11.14
C ARG A 36 8.67 0.18 -12.19
N TYR A 37 7.41 0.26 -11.78
CA TYR A 37 6.29 0.36 -12.72
C TYR A 37 5.84 1.79 -12.99
N GLN A 38 6.12 2.70 -12.07
CA GLN A 38 5.70 4.10 -12.14
C GLN A 38 4.22 4.19 -12.57
N PRO A 39 3.33 3.58 -11.77
CA PRO A 39 1.92 3.47 -12.15
C PRO A 39 1.23 4.82 -12.18
N ARG A 40 0.21 4.95 -13.05
CA ARG A 40 -0.67 6.11 -13.02
C ARG A 40 -1.68 5.98 -11.88
N GLU A 41 -1.99 4.75 -11.48
CA GLU A 41 -2.92 4.47 -10.41
C GLU A 41 -2.32 3.41 -9.50
N PHE A 42 -2.34 3.67 -8.19
CA PHE A 42 -1.85 2.75 -7.18
C PHE A 42 -3.00 2.37 -6.27
N ILE A 43 -3.33 1.10 -6.24
CA ILE A 43 -4.45 0.58 -5.44
C ILE A 43 -3.87 -0.32 -4.36
N ILE A 44 -4.28 -0.06 -3.11
CA ILE A 44 -3.90 -0.93 -2.00
C ILE A 44 -5.17 -1.49 -1.36
N ASP A 45 -5.27 -2.81 -1.32
CA ASP A 45 -6.45 -3.50 -0.82
C ASP A 45 -6.15 -4.08 0.55
N LEU A 46 -6.95 -3.67 1.54
CA LEU A 46 -6.80 -4.05 2.93
C LEU A 46 -7.82 -5.08 3.39
N SER A 47 -8.55 -5.70 2.46
CA SER A 47 -9.65 -6.60 2.84
C SER A 47 -9.21 -7.77 3.70
N ASP A 48 -7.97 -8.24 3.53
CA ASP A 48 -7.45 -9.37 4.29
C ASP A 48 -6.56 -8.95 5.47
N VAL A 49 -6.47 -7.65 5.74
CA VAL A 49 -5.69 -7.14 6.87
C VAL A 49 -6.57 -7.21 8.12
N LYS A 50 -6.12 -7.98 9.12
CA LYS A 50 -6.89 -8.20 10.36
C LYS A 50 -6.41 -7.35 11.52
N PHE A 51 -5.20 -6.81 11.43
CA PHE A 51 -4.63 -5.98 12.48
C PHE A 51 -3.80 -4.87 11.85
N MET A 52 -3.93 -3.66 12.39
CA MET A 52 -3.12 -2.53 11.97
C MET A 52 -2.89 -1.61 13.17
N ASP A 53 -1.64 -1.31 13.48
CA ASP A 53 -1.31 -0.27 14.44
C ASP A 53 -0.94 1.02 13.71
N SER A 54 -0.41 1.99 14.43
CA SER A 54 -0.04 3.28 13.84
C SER A 54 1.02 3.16 12.75
N SER A 55 1.82 2.08 12.77
CA SER A 55 2.80 1.82 11.71
C SER A 55 2.12 1.56 10.38
N GLY A 56 0.97 0.89 10.39
CA GLY A 56 0.20 0.65 9.17
C GLY A 56 -0.33 1.95 8.59
N ILE A 57 -0.80 2.84 9.44
CA ILE A 57 -1.26 4.15 8.98
C ILE A 57 -0.09 4.93 8.39
N GLY A 58 1.06 4.88 9.03
CA GLY A 58 2.28 5.51 8.49
C GLY A 58 2.68 4.93 7.14
N LEU A 59 2.55 3.61 6.98
CA LEU A 59 2.82 2.96 5.71
C LEU A 59 1.94 3.54 4.60
N LEU A 60 0.64 3.67 4.88
CA LEU A 60 -0.31 4.20 3.89
C LEU A 60 -0.02 5.66 3.57
N ILE A 61 0.24 6.48 4.58
CA ILE A 61 0.52 7.90 4.38
C ILE A 61 1.80 8.09 3.58
N GLY A 62 2.84 7.33 3.88
CA GLY A 62 4.11 7.41 3.14
C GLY A 62 3.94 7.06 1.67
N ARG A 63 3.14 6.02 1.40
CA ARG A 63 2.87 5.63 0.01
C ARG A 63 2.03 6.68 -0.69
N TYR A 64 1.07 7.26 0.02
CA TYR A 64 0.26 8.33 -0.53
C TYR A 64 1.14 9.52 -0.95
N ASN A 65 2.06 9.92 -0.09
CA ASN A 65 2.94 11.05 -0.39
C ASN A 65 3.82 10.76 -1.60
N LEU A 66 4.33 9.55 -1.72
CA LEU A 66 5.15 9.15 -2.86
C LEU A 66 4.34 9.17 -4.16
N ILE A 67 3.15 8.60 -4.13
CA ILE A 67 2.27 8.54 -5.30
C ILE A 67 1.86 9.95 -5.73
N LYS A 68 1.57 10.81 -4.78
CA LYS A 68 1.21 12.19 -5.07
C LYS A 68 2.40 12.96 -5.67
N PHE A 69 3.59 12.72 -5.15
CA PHE A 69 4.80 13.33 -5.70
C PHE A 69 5.02 12.92 -7.16
N MET A 70 4.64 11.70 -7.52
CA MET A 70 4.74 11.19 -8.88
C MET A 70 3.57 11.64 -9.77
N ASP A 71 2.68 12.45 -9.23
CA ASP A 71 1.49 12.94 -9.94
C ASP A 71 0.56 11.80 -10.35
N SER A 72 0.49 10.78 -9.49
CA SER A 72 -0.35 9.61 -9.71
C SER A 72 -1.48 9.58 -8.71
N LYS A 73 -2.42 8.63 -8.88
CA LYS A 73 -3.61 8.51 -8.03
C LYS A 73 -3.48 7.30 -7.12
N MET A 74 -3.85 7.46 -5.85
CA MET A 74 -3.89 6.36 -4.90
C MET A 74 -5.31 6.06 -4.46
N ILE A 75 -5.65 4.78 -4.42
CA ILE A 75 -6.94 4.29 -3.97
C ILE A 75 -6.72 3.24 -2.89
N VAL A 76 -7.40 3.41 -1.76
CA VAL A 76 -7.39 2.41 -0.67
C VAL A 76 -8.72 1.71 -0.68
N LEU A 77 -8.68 0.38 -0.87
CA LEU A 77 -9.88 -0.44 -0.88
C LEU A 77 -10.06 -1.16 0.44
N ASN A 78 -11.30 -1.25 0.88
CA ASN A 78 -11.71 -2.06 2.03
C ASN A 78 -10.94 -1.71 3.29
N PRO A 79 -10.90 -0.43 3.70
CA PRO A 79 -10.33 -0.10 4.99
C PRO A 79 -11.12 -0.85 6.07
N THR A 80 -10.41 -1.55 6.94
CA THR A 80 -11.05 -2.45 7.91
C THR A 80 -11.41 -1.71 9.18
N HIS A 81 -12.18 -2.40 10.05
CA HIS A 81 -12.52 -1.87 11.37
C HIS A 81 -11.30 -1.60 12.23
N SER A 82 -10.19 -2.28 11.97
CA SER A 82 -8.97 -2.07 12.73
C SER A 82 -8.33 -0.70 12.50
N ILE A 83 -8.79 0.03 11.52
CA ILE A 83 -8.21 1.34 11.17
C ILE A 83 -8.87 2.48 11.94
N LYS A 84 -9.90 2.20 12.65
CA LYS A 84 -10.61 3.24 13.41
C LYS A 84 -9.78 3.88 14.51
#